data_a06c283a63d3ec193a01bd183959f5fe
#
_entry.id   a06c283a63d3ec193a01bd183959f5fe
#
_cell.length_a   1.000
_cell.length_b   1.000
_cell.length_c   1.000
_cell.angle_alpha   90.00
_cell.angle_beta   90.00
_cell.angle_gamma   90.00
#
_symmetry.space_group_name_H-M   'P 1'
#
loop_
_entity.id
_entity.type
_entity.pdbx_description
1 polymer ?
#
loop_
_entity_poly.entity_id
_entity_poly.type
_entity_poly.pdbx_seq_one_letter_code
_entity_poly.pdbx_strand_id
1 'polypeptide(L)'
;MRALIGVVMAMTASVALAGDIDDAQRQAVSGRDFYWNCLAQEYSRDNNTGMSGQDFTSLIASACPSERQNFRVMLVNYLSMQFPSDEAGAHMTTANNAIALAQKDIVTAFIRHKAAPK
;
A
#
# COMPACT_ATOMS: atom_id res chain seq x y z
N MET A 1 15.42 -44.28 -8.25
CA MET A 1 16.32 -43.12 -8.28
C MET A 1 15.66 -41.89 -8.96
N ARG A 2 14.98 -42.05 -10.08
CA ARG A 2 14.33 -40.89 -10.75
C ARG A 2 13.21 -40.27 -9.94
N ALA A 3 12.46 -41.04 -9.16
CA ALA A 3 11.37 -40.55 -8.34
C ALA A 3 11.83 -39.71 -7.14
N LEU A 4 12.99 -39.98 -6.59
CA LEU A 4 13.57 -39.24 -5.47
C LEU A 4 14.04 -37.84 -5.87
N ILE A 5 14.56 -37.70 -7.09
CA ILE A 5 15.03 -36.41 -7.61
C ILE A 5 13.84 -35.45 -7.83
N GLY A 6 12.70 -35.98 -8.27
CA GLY A 6 11.48 -35.19 -8.45
C GLY A 6 10.91 -34.62 -7.17
N VAL A 7 10.99 -35.39 -6.06
CA VAL A 7 10.52 -34.95 -4.75
C VAL A 7 11.39 -33.82 -4.18
N VAL A 8 12.70 -33.91 -4.36
CA VAL A 8 13.63 -32.89 -3.88
C VAL A 8 13.41 -31.56 -4.62
N MET A 9 13.15 -31.62 -5.94
CA MET A 9 12.87 -30.41 -6.71
C MET A 9 11.57 -29.72 -6.30
N ALA A 10 10.52 -30.49 -5.97
CA ALA A 10 9.26 -29.94 -5.52
C ALA A 10 9.40 -29.20 -4.19
N MET A 11 10.20 -29.71 -3.26
CA MET A 11 10.46 -29.05 -1.97
C MET A 11 11.23 -27.74 -2.15
N THR A 12 12.21 -27.73 -3.06
CA THR A 12 13.01 -26.53 -3.32
C THR A 12 12.14 -25.41 -3.90
N ALA A 13 11.23 -25.72 -4.81
CA ALA A 13 10.32 -24.76 -5.40
C ALA A 13 9.38 -24.15 -4.35
N SER A 14 8.89 -24.96 -3.40
CA SER A 14 8.00 -24.47 -2.32
C SER A 14 8.70 -23.49 -1.39
N VAL A 15 9.97 -23.73 -1.04
CA VAL A 15 10.76 -22.85 -0.17
C VAL A 15 11.06 -21.53 -0.89
N ALA A 16 11.42 -21.58 -2.17
CA ALA A 16 11.69 -20.38 -2.97
C ALA A 16 10.43 -19.50 -3.08
N LEU A 17 9.26 -20.11 -3.31
CA LEU A 17 7.99 -19.37 -3.40
C LEU A 17 7.64 -18.68 -2.09
N ALA A 18 7.83 -19.33 -0.96
CA ALA A 18 7.57 -18.74 0.36
C ALA A 18 8.49 -17.53 0.62
N GLY A 19 9.77 -17.60 0.25
CA GLY A 19 10.70 -16.48 0.37
C GLY A 19 10.32 -15.31 -0.52
N ASP A 20 9.84 -15.59 -1.73
CA ASP A 20 9.39 -14.55 -2.67
C ASP A 20 8.14 -13.84 -2.16
N ILE A 21 7.22 -14.57 -1.52
CA ILE A 21 6.02 -13.99 -0.91
C ILE A 21 6.40 -13.07 0.26
N ASP A 22 7.32 -13.49 1.12
CA ASP A 22 7.80 -12.64 2.22
C ASP A 22 8.45 -11.37 1.72
N ASP A 23 9.26 -11.44 0.66
CA ASP A 23 9.87 -10.27 0.05
C ASP A 23 8.83 -9.33 -0.53
N ALA A 24 7.83 -9.87 -1.22
CA ALA A 24 6.74 -9.08 -1.79
C ALA A 24 5.93 -8.38 -0.68
N GLN A 25 5.69 -9.05 0.45
CA GLN A 25 5.01 -8.45 1.59
C GLN A 25 5.81 -7.28 2.16
N ARG A 26 7.11 -7.43 2.33
CA ARG A 26 7.97 -6.35 2.82
C ARG A 26 7.97 -5.16 1.88
N GLN A 27 7.98 -5.40 0.58
CA GLN A 27 7.89 -4.33 -0.42
C GLN A 27 6.55 -3.59 -0.36
N ALA A 28 5.45 -4.32 -0.17
CA ALA A 28 4.13 -3.72 -0.03
C ALA A 28 4.05 -2.84 1.23
N VAL A 29 4.60 -3.31 2.35
CA VAL A 29 4.66 -2.54 3.60
C VAL A 29 5.51 -1.28 3.43
N SER A 30 6.68 -1.40 2.79
CA SER A 30 7.54 -0.26 2.50
C SER A 30 6.84 0.76 1.61
N GLY A 31 6.13 0.29 0.57
CA GLY A 31 5.37 1.15 -0.31
C GLY A 31 4.27 1.91 0.42
N ARG A 32 3.55 1.23 1.32
CA ARG A 32 2.56 1.86 2.18
C ARG A 32 3.19 2.96 3.04
N ASP A 33 4.31 2.66 3.66
CA ASP A 33 4.98 3.60 4.56
C ASP A 33 5.51 4.82 3.82
N PHE A 34 6.08 4.64 2.63
CA PHE A 34 6.52 5.76 1.79
C PHE A 34 5.35 6.64 1.37
N TYR A 35 4.24 6.04 0.99
CA TYR A 35 3.04 6.79 0.62
C TYR A 35 2.49 7.57 1.82
N TRP A 36 2.35 6.91 2.96
CA TRP A 36 1.88 7.54 4.20
C TRP A 36 2.79 8.70 4.62
N ASN A 37 4.11 8.50 4.58
CA ASN A 37 5.06 9.56 4.93
C ASN A 37 4.95 10.75 3.99
N CYS A 38 4.72 10.51 2.71
CA CYS A 38 4.50 11.58 1.74
C CYS A 38 3.22 12.37 2.04
N LEU A 39 2.12 11.65 2.35
CA LEU A 39 0.85 12.30 2.75
C LEU A 39 1.01 13.09 4.05
N ALA A 40 1.80 12.57 4.99
CA ALA A 40 2.07 13.25 6.24
C ALA A 40 2.84 14.56 6.04
N GLN A 41 3.69 14.63 5.03
CA GLN A 41 4.37 15.88 4.66
C GLN A 41 3.36 16.94 4.17
N GLU A 42 2.35 16.52 3.41
CA GLU A 42 1.27 17.44 2.98
C GLU A 42 0.49 17.96 4.19
N TYR A 43 0.22 17.08 5.16
CA TYR A 43 -0.44 17.45 6.40
C TYR A 43 0.35 18.54 7.15
N SER A 44 1.67 18.45 7.15
CA SER A 44 2.55 19.34 7.92
C SER A 44 2.94 20.62 7.20
N ARG A 45 2.61 20.79 5.91
CA ARG A 45 2.98 21.98 5.16
C ARG A 45 2.23 23.21 5.66
N ASP A 46 2.95 24.31 5.88
CA ASP A 46 2.38 25.56 6.37
C ASP A 46 1.30 26.09 5.44
N ASN A 47 1.47 25.95 4.12
CA ASN A 47 0.50 26.40 3.13
C ASN A 47 -0.86 25.70 3.26
N ASN A 48 -0.86 24.51 3.85
CA ASN A 48 -2.06 23.69 3.96
C ASN A 48 -2.80 23.88 5.29
N THR A 49 -2.17 24.49 6.29
CA THR A 49 -2.74 24.61 7.65
C THR A 49 -4.03 25.42 7.68
N GLY A 50 -4.17 26.41 6.82
CA GLY A 50 -5.39 27.23 6.70
C GLY A 50 -6.46 26.67 5.77
N MET A 51 -6.19 25.54 5.14
CA MET A 51 -7.07 24.92 4.16
C MET A 51 -8.31 24.31 4.81
N SER A 52 -9.45 24.33 4.14
CA SER A 52 -10.63 23.62 4.61
C SER A 52 -10.41 22.10 4.52
N GLY A 53 -11.20 21.35 5.28
CA GLY A 53 -11.17 19.88 5.19
C GLY A 53 -11.50 19.38 3.79
N GLN A 54 -12.43 20.02 3.11
CA GLN A 54 -12.81 19.64 1.75
C GLN A 54 -11.68 19.91 0.76
N ASP A 55 -11.01 21.04 0.85
CA ASP A 55 -9.87 21.38 -0.02
C ASP A 55 -8.68 20.46 0.25
N PHE A 56 -8.43 20.15 1.51
CA PHE A 56 -7.37 19.19 1.89
C PHE A 56 -7.69 17.80 1.35
N THR A 57 -8.94 17.36 1.40
CA THR A 57 -9.37 16.08 0.82
C THR A 57 -9.04 16.03 -0.68
N SER A 58 -9.34 17.10 -1.41
CA SER A 58 -9.03 17.18 -2.84
C SER A 58 -7.53 17.18 -3.11
N LEU A 59 -6.74 17.86 -2.28
CA LEU A 59 -5.29 17.87 -2.39
C LEU A 59 -4.73 16.47 -2.19
N ILE A 60 -5.16 15.78 -1.15
CA ILE A 60 -4.67 14.43 -0.82
C ILE A 60 -5.02 13.42 -1.91
N ALA A 61 -6.16 13.55 -2.55
CA ALA A 61 -6.56 12.64 -3.62
C ALA A 61 -5.57 12.63 -4.79
N SER A 62 -4.89 13.74 -5.04
CA SER A 62 -3.89 13.84 -6.13
C SER A 62 -2.45 13.89 -5.64
N ALA A 63 -2.22 13.98 -4.33
CA ALA A 63 -0.87 14.09 -3.77
C ALA A 63 -0.09 12.79 -3.92
N CYS A 64 1.21 12.91 -3.99
CA CYS A 64 2.14 11.77 -3.93
C CYS A 64 1.86 10.71 -5.01
N PRO A 65 1.74 11.10 -6.29
CA PRO A 65 1.34 10.14 -7.32
C PRO A 65 2.34 9.00 -7.51
N SER A 66 3.64 9.27 -7.38
CA SER A 66 4.67 8.24 -7.53
C SER A 66 4.62 7.22 -6.39
N GLU A 67 4.52 7.68 -5.15
CA GLU A 67 4.45 6.83 -3.97
C GLU A 67 3.14 6.04 -3.96
N ARG A 68 2.04 6.68 -4.37
CA ARG A 68 0.74 6.03 -4.48
C ARG A 68 0.78 4.88 -5.48
N GLN A 69 1.35 5.12 -6.66
CA GLN A 69 1.45 4.10 -7.72
C GLN A 69 2.40 2.97 -7.30
N ASN A 70 3.52 3.30 -6.67
CA ASN A 70 4.45 2.30 -6.15
C ASN A 70 3.77 1.39 -5.12
N PHE A 71 3.02 1.96 -4.18
CA PHE A 71 2.26 1.18 -3.20
C PHE A 71 1.25 0.27 -3.90
N ARG A 72 0.51 0.80 -4.87
CA ARG A 72 -0.47 0.01 -5.62
C ARG A 72 0.17 -1.20 -6.29
N VAL A 73 1.28 -0.99 -7.01
CA VAL A 73 1.98 -2.05 -7.74
C VAL A 73 2.53 -3.10 -6.77
N MET A 74 3.17 -2.68 -5.69
CA MET A 74 3.76 -3.60 -4.71
C MET A 74 2.68 -4.42 -4.00
N LEU A 75 1.56 -3.80 -3.67
CA LEU A 75 0.46 -4.50 -2.99
C LEU A 75 -0.22 -5.50 -3.93
N VAL A 76 -0.50 -5.12 -5.18
CA VAL A 76 -1.07 -6.04 -6.17
C VAL A 76 -0.13 -7.23 -6.39
N ASN A 77 1.18 -6.98 -6.50
CA ASN A 77 2.16 -8.06 -6.66
C ASN A 77 2.12 -9.03 -5.48
N TYR A 78 2.12 -8.52 -4.25
CA TYR A 78 2.02 -9.36 -3.06
C TYR A 78 0.72 -10.18 -3.05
N LEU A 79 -0.41 -9.53 -3.30
CA LEU A 79 -1.71 -10.21 -3.30
C LEU A 79 -1.80 -11.28 -4.38
N SER A 80 -1.21 -11.03 -5.56
CA SER A 80 -1.20 -12.01 -6.65
C SER A 80 -0.37 -13.24 -6.30
N MET A 81 0.69 -13.07 -5.53
CA MET A 81 1.51 -14.19 -5.08
C MET A 81 0.86 -14.94 -3.93
N GLN A 82 0.24 -14.22 -2.99
CA GLN A 82 -0.40 -14.81 -1.80
C GLN A 82 -1.73 -15.49 -2.14
N PHE A 83 -2.49 -14.92 -3.07
CA PHE A 83 -3.83 -15.39 -3.46
C PHE A 83 -3.89 -15.58 -4.98
N PRO A 84 -3.16 -16.55 -5.55
CA PRO A 84 -3.06 -16.70 -7.00
C PRO A 84 -4.37 -17.14 -7.67
N SER A 85 -5.31 -17.70 -6.89
CA SER A 85 -6.60 -18.14 -7.40
C SER A 85 -7.61 -17.03 -7.59
N ASP A 86 -7.38 -15.88 -6.96
CA ASP A 86 -8.29 -14.74 -7.04
C ASP A 86 -8.12 -14.02 -8.38
N GLU A 87 -9.19 -13.39 -8.84
CA GLU A 87 -9.16 -12.60 -10.07
C GLU A 87 -8.27 -11.37 -9.89
N ALA A 88 -7.56 -10.98 -10.95
CA ALA A 88 -6.68 -9.82 -10.94
C ALA A 88 -7.42 -8.52 -10.57
N GLY A 89 -8.69 -8.40 -10.98
CA GLY A 89 -9.52 -7.25 -10.61
C GLY A 89 -9.76 -7.14 -9.11
N ALA A 90 -9.86 -8.27 -8.41
CA ALA A 90 -10.04 -8.28 -6.96
C ALA A 90 -8.81 -7.70 -6.25
N HIS A 91 -7.60 -8.01 -6.72
CA HIS A 91 -6.37 -7.48 -6.14
C HIS A 91 -6.25 -5.98 -6.36
N MET A 92 -6.61 -5.50 -7.55
CA MET A 92 -6.60 -4.06 -7.84
C MET A 92 -7.61 -3.32 -6.97
N THR A 93 -8.80 -3.89 -6.76
CA THR A 93 -9.82 -3.32 -5.87
C THR A 93 -9.29 -3.22 -4.43
N THR A 94 -8.65 -4.27 -3.93
CA THR A 94 -8.05 -4.26 -2.60
C THR A 94 -6.98 -3.19 -2.48
N ALA A 95 -6.12 -3.05 -3.48
CA ALA A 95 -5.06 -2.03 -3.48
C ALA A 95 -5.65 -0.62 -3.51
N ASN A 96 -6.66 -0.37 -4.34
CA ASN A 96 -7.32 0.93 -4.41
C ASN A 96 -8.04 1.28 -3.10
N ASN A 97 -8.63 0.28 -2.44
CA ASN A 97 -9.25 0.48 -1.12
C ASN A 97 -8.21 0.83 -0.05
N ALA A 98 -7.04 0.21 -0.09
CA ALA A 98 -5.95 0.53 0.84
C ALA A 98 -5.45 1.96 0.64
N ILE A 99 -5.34 2.41 -0.60
CA ILE A 99 -4.97 3.79 -0.93
C ILE A 99 -6.04 4.75 -0.40
N ALA A 100 -7.30 4.47 -0.67
CA ALA A 100 -8.40 5.31 -0.20
C ALA A 100 -8.45 5.39 1.32
N LEU A 101 -8.14 4.30 2.02
CA LEU A 101 -8.08 4.29 3.48
C LEU A 101 -6.96 5.19 4.01
N ALA A 102 -5.77 5.13 3.40
CA ALA A 102 -4.66 5.99 3.78
C ALA A 102 -5.04 7.47 3.60
N GLN A 103 -5.67 7.81 2.48
CA GLN A 103 -6.14 9.17 2.21
C GLN A 103 -7.17 9.62 3.26
N LYS A 104 -8.13 8.76 3.57
CA LYS A 104 -9.16 9.04 4.58
C LYS A 104 -8.54 9.27 5.94
N ASP A 105 -7.55 8.47 6.32
CA ASP A 105 -6.92 8.57 7.63
C ASP A 105 -6.17 9.89 7.79
N ILE A 106 -5.42 10.32 6.76
CA ILE A 106 -4.69 11.58 6.85
C ILE A 106 -5.64 12.79 6.84
N VAL A 107 -6.73 12.73 6.06
CA VAL A 107 -7.75 13.78 6.05
C VAL A 107 -8.46 13.87 7.41
N THR A 108 -8.79 12.72 7.99
CA THR A 108 -9.41 12.67 9.32
C THR A 108 -8.50 13.29 10.38
N ALA A 109 -7.19 12.98 10.33
CA ALA A 109 -6.22 13.58 11.24
C ALA A 109 -6.15 15.10 11.06
N PHE A 110 -6.16 15.58 9.82
CA PHE A 110 -6.12 17.00 9.52
C PHE A 110 -7.36 17.72 10.09
N ILE A 111 -8.56 17.17 9.87
CA ILE A 111 -9.81 17.76 10.35
C ILE A 111 -9.84 17.79 11.87
N ARG A 112 -9.41 16.72 12.54
CA ARG A 112 -9.34 16.66 13.99
C ARG A 112 -8.37 17.69 14.57
N HIS A 113 -7.23 17.86 13.91
CA HIS A 113 -6.23 18.83 14.36
C HIS A 113 -6.78 20.26 14.24
N LYS A 114 -7.49 20.58 13.17
CA LYS A 114 -8.13 21.89 13.01
C LYS A 114 -9.20 22.16 14.05
N ALA A 115 -9.96 21.15 14.43
CA ALA A 115 -11.06 21.25 15.39
C ALA A 115 -10.59 21.25 16.83
N ALA A 116 -9.34 20.84 17.10
CA ALA A 116 -8.81 20.75 18.46
C ALA A 116 -8.70 22.14 19.09
N PRO A 117 -9.10 22.30 20.37
CA PRO A 117 -8.92 23.57 21.08
C PRO A 117 -7.42 23.87 21.21
N LYS A 118 -7.06 25.11 21.00
CA LYS A 118 -5.68 25.56 21.19
C LYS A 118 -5.39 25.82 22.66
#